data_70450ec18992496a309460f8f41a87ca
#
_entry.id   70450ec18992496a309460f8f41a87ca
#
_cell.length_a   1.000
_cell.length_b   1.000
_cell.length_c   1.000
_cell.angle_alpha   90.00
_cell.angle_beta   90.00
_cell.angle_gamma   90.00
#
_symmetry.space_group_name_H-M   'P 1'
#
loop_
_entity.id
_entity.type
_entity.pdbx_description
1 polymer ?
#
loop_
_entity_poly.entity_id
_entity_poly.type
_entity_poly.pdbx_seq_one_letter_code
_entity_poly.pdbx_strand_id
1 'polypeptide(L)'
;MRFAIIAPPVPTKEWKQNFEKIAPHIPLVIGLDTEYPEEVECAMVWCQPKGSLTAFKNLKLIFSMGAGVDHVLKDDTIPEHIPICRVVDPQMAFSMTNYILMALLNHHRSWYEFQASQNKKHWSQFEFTERPVKVGVLGIGYLGMHAANEIHHLGFQVFGYSNSPKKTDFPSYAGNEFDEFIKQINV
;
A
#
# COMPACT_ATOMS: atom_id res chain seq x y z
N MET A 1 -11.63 -12.67 25.78
CA MET A 1 -11.23 -11.98 24.53
C MET A 1 -12.21 -12.33 23.44
N ARG A 2 -12.82 -11.35 22.82
CA ARG A 2 -13.74 -11.45 21.67
C ARG A 2 -13.19 -10.63 20.51
N PHE A 3 -13.39 -11.08 19.29
CA PHE A 3 -12.90 -10.39 18.08
C PHE A 3 -14.08 -9.77 17.34
N ALA A 4 -13.92 -8.53 16.84
CA ALA A 4 -14.96 -7.87 16.04
C ALA A 4 -14.49 -7.64 14.58
N ILE A 5 -15.39 -7.78 13.61
CA ILE A 5 -15.18 -7.37 12.22
C ILE A 5 -16.15 -6.25 11.89
N ILE A 6 -15.64 -5.06 11.60
CA ILE A 6 -16.42 -3.85 11.30
C ILE A 6 -16.00 -3.32 9.93
N ALA A 7 -16.69 -3.78 8.90
CA ALA A 7 -16.36 -3.47 7.51
C ALA A 7 -17.65 -3.23 6.70
N PRO A 8 -18.40 -2.13 6.95
CA PRO A 8 -19.72 -1.92 6.36
C PRO A 8 -19.78 -2.05 4.83
N PRO A 9 -18.75 -1.60 4.06
CA PRO A 9 -18.78 -1.70 2.61
C PRO A 9 -18.43 -3.10 2.06
N VAL A 10 -17.98 -4.03 2.91
CA VAL A 10 -17.45 -5.33 2.49
C VAL A 10 -18.38 -6.46 2.95
N PRO A 11 -18.73 -7.42 2.07
CA PRO A 11 -19.44 -8.62 2.49
C PRO A 11 -18.61 -9.42 3.50
N THR A 12 -19.12 -9.59 4.71
CA THR A 12 -18.36 -10.20 5.82
C THR A 12 -18.57 -11.71 5.95
N LYS A 13 -19.43 -12.32 5.12
CA LYS A 13 -19.79 -13.75 5.20
C LYS A 13 -18.57 -14.66 5.07
N GLU A 14 -17.74 -14.44 4.05
CA GLU A 14 -16.53 -15.26 3.82
C GLU A 14 -15.49 -15.02 4.91
N TRP A 15 -15.33 -13.79 5.37
CA TRP A 15 -14.46 -13.47 6.49
C TRP A 15 -14.87 -14.20 7.76
N LYS A 16 -16.17 -14.23 8.06
CA LYS A 16 -16.72 -14.99 9.19
C LYS A 16 -16.39 -16.47 9.07
N GLN A 17 -16.69 -17.08 7.93
CA GLN A 17 -16.44 -18.49 7.69
C GLN A 17 -14.95 -18.87 7.80
N ASN A 18 -14.07 -18.05 7.27
CA ASN A 18 -12.63 -18.29 7.35
C ASN A 18 -12.10 -18.09 8.78
N PHE A 19 -12.57 -17.07 9.49
CA PHE A 19 -12.21 -16.83 10.88
C PHE A 19 -12.64 -18.02 11.78
N GLU A 20 -13.87 -18.50 11.63
CA GLU A 20 -14.40 -19.62 12.38
C GLU A 20 -13.63 -20.93 12.12
N LYS A 21 -13.06 -21.10 10.92
CA LYS A 21 -12.18 -22.26 10.61
C LYS A 21 -10.80 -22.13 11.25
N ILE A 22 -10.22 -20.92 11.24
CA ILE A 22 -8.84 -20.70 11.69
C ILE A 22 -8.77 -20.54 13.22
N ALA A 23 -9.77 -19.88 13.79
CA ALA A 23 -9.81 -19.54 15.21
C ALA A 23 -11.15 -19.85 15.86
N PRO A 24 -11.64 -21.11 15.82
CA PRO A 24 -12.97 -21.49 16.32
C PRO A 24 -13.16 -21.25 17.83
N HIS A 25 -12.07 -21.10 18.56
CA HIS A 25 -12.08 -20.85 20.00
C HIS A 25 -12.19 -19.37 20.37
N ILE A 26 -12.16 -18.47 19.38
CA ILE A 26 -12.30 -17.01 19.61
C ILE A 26 -13.72 -16.60 19.19
N PRO A 27 -14.57 -16.13 20.11
CA PRO A 27 -15.87 -15.61 19.76
C PRO A 27 -15.78 -14.41 18.81
N LEU A 28 -16.55 -14.42 17.72
CA LEU A 28 -16.56 -13.42 16.68
C LEU A 28 -17.85 -12.61 16.71
N VAL A 29 -17.71 -11.28 16.57
CA VAL A 29 -18.79 -10.33 16.35
C VAL A 29 -18.68 -9.77 14.94
N ILE A 30 -19.80 -9.65 14.23
CA ILE A 30 -19.86 -8.95 12.94
C ILE A 30 -20.65 -7.66 13.12
N GLY A 31 -20.01 -6.53 12.82
CA GLY A 31 -20.59 -5.21 13.03
C GLY A 31 -20.39 -4.73 14.46
N LEU A 32 -21.27 -3.83 14.88
CA LEU A 32 -21.20 -3.15 16.20
C LEU A 32 -22.20 -3.74 17.19
N ASP A 33 -23.18 -4.49 16.71
CA ASP A 33 -24.26 -5.05 17.53
C ASP A 33 -23.78 -6.30 18.26
N THR A 34 -23.57 -6.16 19.55
CA THR A 34 -23.15 -7.26 20.44
C THR A 34 -23.68 -7.00 21.86
N GLU A 35 -24.10 -8.07 22.52
CA GLU A 35 -24.52 -8.05 23.93
C GLU A 35 -23.32 -7.89 24.90
N TYR A 36 -22.07 -8.07 24.40
CA TYR A 36 -20.85 -8.10 25.23
C TYR A 36 -19.76 -7.17 24.66
N PRO A 37 -20.02 -5.86 24.51
CA PRO A 37 -19.05 -4.95 23.93
C PRO A 37 -17.77 -4.82 24.77
N GLU A 38 -17.84 -5.04 26.08
CA GLU A 38 -16.70 -5.03 27.00
C GLU A 38 -15.76 -6.23 26.84
N GLU A 39 -16.21 -7.31 26.19
CA GLU A 39 -15.35 -8.47 25.90
C GLU A 39 -14.55 -8.33 24.59
N VAL A 40 -14.87 -7.32 23.77
CA VAL A 40 -14.17 -7.07 22.51
C VAL A 40 -12.82 -6.43 22.80
N GLU A 41 -11.75 -7.17 22.54
CA GLU A 41 -10.38 -6.72 22.74
C GLU A 41 -9.63 -6.46 21.44
N CYS A 42 -10.10 -7.03 20.32
CA CYS A 42 -9.50 -6.86 19.00
C CYS A 42 -10.57 -6.54 17.97
N ALA A 43 -10.29 -5.62 17.05
CA ALA A 43 -11.19 -5.26 15.96
C ALA A 43 -10.46 -5.26 14.61
N MET A 44 -11.01 -5.94 13.62
CA MET A 44 -10.60 -5.82 12.22
C MET A 44 -11.56 -4.85 11.54
N VAL A 45 -11.03 -3.84 10.88
CA VAL A 45 -11.84 -2.72 10.39
C VAL A 45 -11.56 -2.40 8.92
N TRP A 46 -12.61 -1.95 8.21
CA TRP A 46 -12.50 -1.34 6.90
C TRP A 46 -13.57 -0.27 6.72
N CYS A 47 -13.16 0.99 6.59
CA CYS A 47 -14.06 2.14 6.48
C CYS A 47 -15.15 2.14 7.56
N GLN A 48 -14.78 1.82 8.79
CA GLN A 48 -15.66 1.86 9.94
C GLN A 48 -16.23 3.27 10.15
N PRO A 49 -17.45 3.42 10.63
CA PRO A 49 -18.00 4.73 11.00
C PRO A 49 -17.16 5.40 12.08
N LYS A 50 -16.93 6.71 11.96
CA LYS A 50 -16.21 7.49 12.98
C LYS A 50 -16.87 7.32 14.34
N GLY A 51 -16.06 7.10 15.37
CA GLY A 51 -16.52 6.91 16.75
C GLY A 51 -17.11 5.53 17.04
N SER A 52 -17.25 4.65 16.02
CA SER A 52 -17.88 3.34 16.24
C SER A 52 -17.10 2.42 17.17
N LEU A 53 -15.78 2.55 17.23
CA LEU A 53 -14.94 1.75 18.10
C LEU A 53 -15.00 2.14 19.57
N THR A 54 -15.55 3.30 19.90
CA THR A 54 -15.72 3.74 21.30
C THR A 54 -16.69 2.88 22.11
N ALA A 55 -17.50 2.06 21.42
CA ALA A 55 -18.35 1.06 22.07
C ALA A 55 -17.53 -0.03 22.78
N PHE A 56 -16.31 -0.31 22.32
CA PHE A 56 -15.46 -1.37 22.83
C PHE A 56 -14.44 -0.83 23.85
N LYS A 57 -14.86 -0.73 25.10
CA LYS A 57 -14.06 -0.13 26.20
C LYS A 57 -12.73 -0.81 26.48
N ASN A 58 -12.62 -2.11 26.15
CA ASN A 58 -11.44 -2.93 26.41
C ASN A 58 -10.65 -3.25 25.12
N LEU A 59 -10.84 -2.45 24.06
CA LEU A 59 -10.13 -2.62 22.80
C LEU A 59 -8.62 -2.41 23.01
N LYS A 60 -7.83 -3.40 22.59
CA LYS A 60 -6.36 -3.44 22.76
C LYS A 60 -5.62 -3.41 21.43
N LEU A 61 -6.29 -3.74 20.32
CA LEU A 61 -5.65 -3.88 19.03
C LEU A 61 -6.65 -3.66 17.89
N ILE A 62 -6.23 -2.91 16.88
CA ILE A 62 -6.98 -2.68 15.66
C ILE A 62 -6.21 -3.24 14.47
N PHE A 63 -6.89 -3.99 13.61
CA PHE A 63 -6.37 -4.48 12.33
C PHE A 63 -7.06 -3.76 11.18
N SER A 64 -6.31 -3.11 10.32
CA SER A 64 -6.83 -2.70 9.00
C SER A 64 -6.95 -3.94 8.10
N MET A 65 -8.09 -4.12 7.43
CA MET A 65 -8.26 -5.18 6.42
C MET A 65 -7.43 -4.96 5.17
N GLY A 66 -6.84 -3.78 5.01
CA GLY A 66 -5.99 -3.43 3.87
C GLY A 66 -4.58 -3.04 4.27
N ALA A 67 -3.77 -2.71 3.26
CA ALA A 67 -2.42 -2.21 3.44
C ALA A 67 -2.39 -0.75 3.90
N GLY A 68 -3.41 0.03 3.60
CA GLY A 68 -3.58 1.41 4.07
C GLY A 68 -4.27 1.46 5.42
N VAL A 69 -3.95 2.49 6.21
CA VAL A 69 -4.54 2.75 7.55
C VAL A 69 -5.23 4.10 7.65
N ASP A 70 -5.31 4.86 6.55
CA ASP A 70 -5.84 6.23 6.53
C ASP A 70 -7.27 6.31 7.04
N HIS A 71 -8.10 5.30 6.75
CA HIS A 71 -9.48 5.22 7.21
C HIS A 71 -9.58 4.99 8.72
N VAL A 72 -8.57 4.39 9.33
CA VAL A 72 -8.47 4.22 10.79
C VAL A 72 -7.95 5.51 11.43
N LEU A 73 -6.88 6.09 10.89
CA LEU A 73 -6.23 7.29 11.43
C LEU A 73 -7.10 8.55 11.32
N LYS A 74 -8.11 8.57 10.45
CA LYS A 74 -9.10 9.65 10.35
C LYS A 74 -10.09 9.67 11.52
N ASP A 75 -10.15 8.61 12.30
CA ASP A 75 -11.02 8.53 13.48
C ASP A 75 -10.25 8.99 14.72
N ASP A 76 -10.38 10.28 15.03
CA ASP A 76 -9.76 10.96 16.18
C ASP A 76 -10.33 10.52 17.54
N THR A 77 -11.34 9.65 17.55
CA THR A 77 -11.90 9.06 18.76
C THR A 77 -11.15 7.82 19.23
N ILE A 78 -10.25 7.29 18.38
CA ILE A 78 -9.42 6.13 18.74
C ILE A 78 -8.28 6.59 19.64
N PRO A 79 -8.14 6.02 20.85
CA PRO A 79 -7.04 6.36 21.74
C PRO A 79 -5.67 6.07 21.12
N GLU A 80 -4.72 7.00 21.22
CA GLU A 80 -3.37 6.89 20.62
C GLU A 80 -2.56 5.68 21.11
N HIS A 81 -2.87 5.17 22.30
CA HIS A 81 -2.16 4.02 22.88
C HIS A 81 -2.59 2.67 22.26
N ILE A 82 -3.68 2.62 21.47
CA ILE A 82 -4.13 1.38 20.84
C ILE A 82 -3.33 1.17 19.56
N PRO A 83 -2.52 0.10 19.47
CA PRO A 83 -1.75 -0.20 18.27
C PRO A 83 -2.65 -0.53 17.09
N ILE A 84 -2.23 -0.07 15.90
CA ILE A 84 -2.90 -0.33 14.63
C ILE A 84 -1.99 -1.19 13.77
N CYS A 85 -2.45 -2.39 13.43
CA CYS A 85 -1.80 -3.29 12.48
C CYS A 85 -2.40 -3.15 11.09
N ARG A 86 -1.63 -3.47 10.07
CA ARG A 86 -2.07 -3.48 8.68
C ARG A 86 -1.64 -4.74 7.95
N VAL A 87 -2.25 -5.02 6.83
CA VAL A 87 -1.80 -6.09 5.94
C VAL A 87 -0.48 -5.70 5.27
N VAL A 88 0.49 -6.61 5.33
CA VAL A 88 1.75 -6.54 4.57
C VAL A 88 1.81 -7.83 3.75
N ASP A 89 1.52 -7.71 2.46
CA ASP A 89 1.41 -8.87 1.56
C ASP A 89 2.48 -8.79 0.46
N PRO A 90 3.41 -9.77 0.42
CA PRO A 90 4.42 -9.84 -0.63
C PRO A 90 3.83 -9.94 -2.04
N GLN A 91 2.68 -10.60 -2.20
CA GLN A 91 2.02 -10.73 -3.49
C GLN A 91 1.49 -9.38 -4.00
N MET A 92 1.02 -8.52 -3.09
CA MET A 92 0.64 -7.14 -3.43
C MET A 92 1.86 -6.33 -3.90
N ALA A 93 3.00 -6.47 -3.22
CA ALA A 93 4.24 -5.79 -3.62
C ALA A 93 4.70 -6.25 -5.01
N PHE A 94 4.69 -7.55 -5.27
CA PHE A 94 5.01 -8.14 -6.57
C PHE A 94 4.07 -7.63 -7.68
N SER A 95 2.76 -7.66 -7.46
CA SER A 95 1.78 -7.20 -8.44
C SER A 95 1.91 -5.71 -8.76
N MET A 96 2.12 -4.88 -7.73
CA MET A 96 2.34 -3.44 -7.92
C MET A 96 3.65 -3.16 -8.66
N THR A 97 4.71 -3.88 -8.34
CA THR A 97 5.99 -3.75 -9.03
C THR A 97 5.87 -4.09 -10.51
N ASN A 98 5.17 -5.15 -10.87
CA ASN A 98 4.94 -5.52 -12.27
C ASN A 98 4.18 -4.41 -13.02
N TYR A 99 3.20 -3.79 -12.39
CA TYR A 99 2.48 -2.66 -12.98
C TYR A 99 3.39 -1.46 -13.22
N ILE A 100 4.22 -1.12 -12.24
CA ILE A 100 5.19 -0.01 -12.35
C ILE A 100 6.23 -0.30 -13.44
N LEU A 101 6.78 -1.51 -13.49
CA LEU A 101 7.75 -1.93 -14.52
C LEU A 101 7.13 -1.87 -15.92
N MET A 102 5.89 -2.31 -16.09
CA MET A 102 5.17 -2.21 -17.36
C MET A 102 5.07 -0.74 -17.81
N ALA A 103 4.67 0.17 -16.92
CA ALA A 103 4.55 1.58 -17.25
C ALA A 103 5.91 2.22 -17.58
N LEU A 104 6.94 1.93 -16.78
CA LEU A 104 8.31 2.42 -16.98
C LEU A 104 8.90 1.94 -18.32
N LEU A 105 8.77 0.65 -18.62
CA LEU A 105 9.29 0.07 -19.85
C LEU A 105 8.54 0.58 -21.07
N ASN A 106 7.23 0.77 -21.01
CA ASN A 106 6.46 1.38 -22.09
C ASN A 106 6.95 2.81 -22.38
N HIS A 107 7.20 3.59 -21.32
CA HIS A 107 7.77 4.95 -21.47
C HIS A 107 9.20 4.89 -22.05
N HIS A 108 10.07 4.08 -21.46
CA HIS A 108 11.47 3.95 -21.86
C HIS A 108 11.61 3.48 -23.31
N ARG A 109 10.73 2.61 -23.79
CA ARG A 109 10.73 2.04 -25.14
C ARG A 109 9.86 2.80 -26.14
N SER A 110 9.34 3.97 -25.80
CA SER A 110 8.45 4.77 -26.67
C SER A 110 7.28 3.96 -27.25
N TRP A 111 6.72 3.04 -26.44
CA TRP A 111 5.68 2.12 -26.89
C TRP A 111 4.48 2.83 -27.50
N TYR A 112 4.05 3.94 -26.92
CA TYR A 112 2.87 4.69 -27.37
C TYR A 112 3.09 5.37 -28.71
N GLU A 113 4.29 5.84 -29.02
CA GLU A 113 4.67 6.42 -30.31
C GLU A 113 4.67 5.36 -31.41
N PHE A 114 5.22 4.16 -31.11
CA PHE A 114 5.18 3.04 -32.06
C PHE A 114 3.75 2.56 -32.30
N GLN A 115 2.92 2.47 -31.27
CA GLN A 115 1.50 2.09 -31.41
C GLN A 115 0.73 3.13 -32.27
N ALA A 116 0.97 4.43 -32.05
CA ALA A 116 0.36 5.48 -32.85
C ALA A 116 0.79 5.41 -34.34
N SER A 117 2.06 5.11 -34.62
CA SER A 117 2.60 4.91 -35.97
C SER A 117 1.99 3.68 -36.63
N GLN A 118 1.86 2.58 -35.90
CA GLN A 118 1.24 1.34 -36.39
C GLN A 118 -0.23 1.58 -36.80
N ASN A 119 -1.00 2.29 -35.97
CA ASN A 119 -2.39 2.62 -36.24
C ASN A 119 -2.54 3.47 -37.51
N LYS A 120 -1.57 4.34 -37.81
CA LYS A 120 -1.49 5.13 -39.02
C LYS A 120 -0.90 4.37 -40.22
N LYS A 121 -0.53 3.11 -40.07
CA LYS A 121 0.20 2.31 -41.06
C LYS A 121 1.46 3.01 -41.58
N HIS A 122 2.12 3.76 -40.71
CA HIS A 122 3.30 4.54 -40.98
C HIS A 122 4.52 3.87 -40.36
N TRP A 123 5.50 3.47 -41.17
CA TRP A 123 6.77 2.96 -40.67
C TRP A 123 7.66 4.14 -40.30
N SER A 124 7.80 4.41 -39.02
CA SER A 124 8.74 5.40 -38.50
C SER A 124 9.95 4.68 -37.92
N GLN A 125 11.11 5.02 -38.46
CA GLN A 125 12.38 4.60 -37.87
C GLN A 125 12.90 5.77 -37.04
N PHE A 126 12.71 5.68 -35.72
CA PHE A 126 13.26 6.67 -34.81
C PHE A 126 14.72 6.29 -34.53
N GLU A 127 15.64 7.26 -34.55
CA GLU A 127 16.91 7.06 -33.89
C GLU A 127 16.64 6.89 -32.40
N PHE A 128 16.75 5.66 -31.94
CA PHE A 128 16.61 5.36 -30.54
C PHE A 128 17.85 5.85 -29.81
N THR A 129 17.85 7.11 -29.42
CA THR A 129 18.84 7.63 -28.49
C THR A 129 18.42 7.15 -27.10
N GLU A 130 19.17 6.20 -26.54
CA GLU A 130 18.99 5.81 -25.14
C GLU A 130 19.17 7.03 -24.27
N ARG A 131 18.07 7.65 -23.90
CA ARG A 131 18.09 8.72 -22.88
C ARG A 131 18.28 8.05 -21.54
N PRO A 132 19.27 8.49 -20.73
CA PRO A 132 19.41 7.95 -19.39
C PRO A 132 18.13 8.25 -18.60
N VAL A 133 17.42 7.19 -18.23
CA VAL A 133 16.22 7.30 -17.41
C VAL A 133 16.65 7.25 -15.95
N LYS A 134 16.36 8.34 -15.24
CA LYS A 134 16.60 8.50 -13.80
C LYS A 134 15.26 8.42 -13.08
N VAL A 135 15.00 7.28 -12.45
CA VAL A 135 13.71 6.98 -11.85
C VAL A 135 13.66 7.45 -10.41
N GLY A 136 12.71 8.30 -10.08
CA GLY A 136 12.39 8.69 -8.72
C GLY A 136 11.29 7.85 -8.11
N VAL A 137 11.54 7.29 -6.93
CA VAL A 137 10.50 6.57 -6.15
C VAL A 137 10.15 7.38 -4.91
N LEU A 138 9.01 8.06 -4.98
CA LEU A 138 8.49 8.86 -3.87
C LEU A 138 7.71 7.95 -2.91
N GLY A 139 8.30 7.69 -1.74
CA GLY A 139 7.75 6.80 -0.75
C GLY A 139 8.37 5.40 -0.79
N ILE A 140 9.65 5.29 -0.39
CA ILE A 140 10.35 4.00 -0.26
C ILE A 140 9.98 3.26 1.06
N GLY A 141 8.65 3.08 1.26
CA GLY A 141 8.09 2.14 2.22
C GLY A 141 8.14 0.71 1.67
N TYR A 142 7.29 -0.18 2.20
CA TYR A 142 7.30 -1.60 1.80
C TYR A 142 7.12 -1.82 0.29
N LEU A 143 6.09 -1.23 -0.31
CA LEU A 143 5.81 -1.38 -1.75
C LEU A 143 6.82 -0.62 -2.61
N GLY A 144 7.11 0.65 -2.25
CA GLY A 144 8.04 1.46 -3.02
C GLY A 144 9.47 0.93 -2.98
N MET A 145 9.92 0.38 -1.85
CA MET A 145 11.23 -0.26 -1.74
C MET A 145 11.33 -1.49 -2.64
N HIS A 146 10.29 -2.34 -2.65
CA HIS A 146 10.24 -3.50 -3.52
C HIS A 146 10.35 -3.09 -4.99
N ALA A 147 9.55 -2.11 -5.43
CA ALA A 147 9.60 -1.61 -6.79
C ALA A 147 10.95 -0.96 -7.12
N ALA A 148 11.50 -0.13 -6.22
CA ALA A 148 12.79 0.54 -6.42
C ALA A 148 13.95 -0.46 -6.61
N ASN A 149 13.98 -1.52 -5.82
CA ASN A 149 14.98 -2.59 -5.95
C ASN A 149 14.87 -3.30 -7.29
N GLU A 150 13.66 -3.67 -7.73
CA GLU A 150 13.49 -4.36 -9.01
C GLU A 150 13.84 -3.46 -10.21
N ILE A 151 13.49 -2.18 -10.14
CA ILE A 151 13.89 -1.19 -11.15
C ILE A 151 15.42 -1.04 -11.18
N HIS A 152 16.06 -1.01 -10.03
CA HIS A 152 17.52 -0.95 -9.89
C HIS A 152 18.19 -2.19 -10.46
N HIS A 153 17.68 -3.40 -10.15
CA HIS A 153 18.17 -4.67 -10.72
C HIS A 153 18.07 -4.76 -12.24
N LEU A 154 17.09 -4.06 -12.85
CA LEU A 154 17.00 -3.93 -14.31
C LEU A 154 18.03 -2.96 -14.92
N GLY A 155 18.86 -2.32 -14.11
CA GLY A 155 19.92 -1.41 -14.55
C GLY A 155 19.52 0.04 -14.69
N PHE A 156 18.32 0.43 -14.28
CA PHE A 156 17.94 1.86 -14.23
C PHE A 156 18.64 2.59 -13.08
N GLN A 157 18.92 3.89 -13.27
CA GLN A 157 19.33 4.75 -12.17
C GLN A 157 18.12 5.07 -11.31
N VAL A 158 18.15 4.62 -10.05
CA VAL A 158 17.05 4.81 -9.10
C VAL A 158 17.45 5.80 -8.01
N PHE A 159 16.53 6.66 -7.65
CA PHE A 159 16.61 7.59 -6.53
C PHE A 159 15.35 7.41 -5.66
N GLY A 160 15.54 7.24 -4.36
CA GLY A 160 14.43 7.06 -3.42
C GLY A 160 14.21 8.28 -2.55
N TYR A 161 12.96 8.52 -2.14
CA TYR A 161 12.64 9.51 -1.11
C TYR A 161 11.68 8.94 -0.07
N SER A 162 11.87 9.33 1.19
CA SER A 162 10.95 9.02 2.29
C SER A 162 11.05 10.06 3.41
N ASN A 163 10.05 10.08 4.33
CA ASN A 163 10.08 11.02 5.46
C ASN A 163 11.23 10.76 6.44
N SER A 164 11.70 9.52 6.53
CA SER A 164 12.81 9.12 7.41
C SER A 164 13.90 8.40 6.61
N PRO A 165 15.18 8.53 6.97
CA PRO A 165 16.29 7.88 6.28
C PRO A 165 16.06 6.35 6.16
N LYS A 166 16.43 5.79 5.01
CA LYS A 166 16.37 4.36 4.72
C LYS A 166 17.73 3.87 4.25
N LYS A 167 18.06 2.62 4.59
CA LYS A 167 19.24 1.95 4.04
C LYS A 167 18.85 1.32 2.69
N THR A 168 19.55 1.71 1.63
CA THR A 168 19.28 1.30 0.24
C THR A 168 20.57 1.05 -0.50
N ASP A 169 20.52 0.28 -1.58
CA ASP A 169 21.64 0.05 -2.50
C ASP A 169 21.72 1.12 -3.62
N PHE A 170 20.84 2.11 -3.57
CA PHE A 170 20.76 3.25 -4.48
C PHE A 170 20.66 4.57 -3.69
N PRO A 171 20.94 5.74 -4.29
CA PRO A 171 20.81 7.02 -3.61
C PRO A 171 19.42 7.25 -3.05
N SER A 172 19.32 7.62 -1.77
CA SER A 172 18.05 7.91 -1.11
C SER A 172 18.14 9.20 -0.31
N TYR A 173 17.02 9.92 -0.28
CA TYR A 173 16.84 11.23 0.33
C TYR A 173 15.75 11.15 1.39
N ALA A 174 15.79 12.05 2.36
CA ALA A 174 14.81 12.02 3.45
C ALA A 174 14.47 13.43 3.99
N GLY A 175 13.29 13.56 4.57
CA GLY A 175 12.88 14.77 5.29
C GLY A 175 12.92 16.04 4.42
N ASN A 176 13.82 16.94 4.70
CA ASN A 176 13.97 18.23 4.00
C ASN A 176 14.77 18.18 2.68
N GLU A 177 15.25 17.01 2.27
CA GLU A 177 16.02 16.82 1.04
C GLU A 177 15.15 16.61 -0.21
N PHE A 178 13.86 16.94 -0.15
CA PHE A 178 12.92 16.71 -1.25
C PHE A 178 13.31 17.44 -2.54
N ASP A 179 13.73 18.70 -2.43
CA ASP A 179 14.14 19.49 -3.59
C ASP A 179 15.41 18.96 -4.26
N GLU A 180 16.33 18.39 -3.46
CA GLU A 180 17.50 17.71 -3.97
C GLU A 180 17.15 16.41 -4.69
N PHE A 181 16.22 15.65 -4.13
CA PHE A 181 15.70 14.45 -4.77
C PHE A 181 15.08 14.74 -6.15
N ILE A 182 14.20 15.76 -6.24
CA ILE A 182 13.52 16.11 -7.50
C ILE A 182 14.52 16.53 -8.60
N LYS A 183 15.63 17.17 -8.26
CA LYS A 183 16.67 17.58 -9.23
C LYS A 183 17.41 16.38 -9.85
N GLN A 184 17.37 15.21 -9.23
CA GLN A 184 18.09 14.02 -9.72
C GLN A 184 17.32 13.22 -10.75
N ILE A 185 16.01 13.38 -10.86
CA ILE A 185 15.11 12.48 -11.58
C ILE A 185 14.53 13.13 -12.83
N ASN A 186 14.10 12.30 -13.77
CA ASN A 186 13.37 12.72 -14.97
C ASN A 186 12.15 11.83 -15.28
N VAL A 187 11.93 10.80 -14.47
CA VAL A 187 10.74 9.92 -14.49
C VAL A 187 10.34 9.59 -13.07
#